data_c1ba117693c72634d646da72b45ec27a
#
_entry.id   c1ba117693c72634d646da72b45ec27a
#
_cell.length_a   1.000
_cell.length_b   1.000
_cell.length_c   1.000
_cell.angle_alpha   90.00
_cell.angle_beta   90.00
_cell.angle_gamma   90.00
#
_symmetry.space_group_name_H-M   'P 1'
#
loop_
_entity.id
_entity.type
_entity.pdbx_description
1 polymer ?
#
loop_
_entity_poly.entity_id
_entity_poly.type
_entity_poly.pdbx_seq_one_letter_code
_entity_poly.pdbx_strand_id
1 'polypeptide(L)'
;MLRRLLLACLCLSAVCSALAFGGGETAVPAQREIRAVWLTTFSGLDWPRRPAATPAAAEEQKQTLCRLLDRMREAGINTVLFQARLRGTTAYASDIEPWDGVFTGVPGRAPLYDPLAFAVAECHRRGMECHAWIVSFPIGKTDAVKALGNRALPKRRPALCQRCGDQWMMDPGVPGTDDYLADICAEVARKYDVDGIHLDYIRYPEKSIAFNDNATFKKYGKGLSAAQKAQWRRDNVTRCVRKITAKVKAVRPWIKMSCAPIGKHADLRRYSAMGWSAMAMGQEAQRWLGEGLMDWLFPMMYFDGNHFYPFAADWQENTPGCAAVVPGLGIWFLDSRERNWALTDITRQLAVCRALGLGGAAFFRAKFLDNNVKGLFDYLKNDFYAAPALTPAIKAPADCPPPVPPAVKKQRQGRHLLLSWQPVPHAAPVRYNVYRIDSLRGNRLLAHHIDSTSFAVYPALPALLHSRYAVTAIDAYGQESMPAE
;
A
#
# COMPACT_ATOMS: atom_id res chain seq x y z
N MET A 1 29.28 29.65 15.44
CA MET A 1 28.31 29.16 16.42
C MET A 1 27.23 28.26 15.78
N LEU A 2 26.80 28.50 14.56
CA LEU A 2 25.73 27.72 13.88
C LEU A 2 26.09 26.25 13.53
N ARG A 3 27.37 25.93 13.29
CA ARG A 3 27.84 24.57 12.96
C ARG A 3 27.89 23.59 14.16
N ARG A 4 27.90 24.09 15.39
CA ARG A 4 27.88 23.24 16.60
C ARG A 4 26.49 22.90 17.07
N LEU A 5 25.46 23.67 16.69
CA LEU A 5 24.05 23.36 16.97
C LEU A 5 23.49 22.29 16.03
N LEU A 6 23.93 22.22 14.78
CA LEU A 6 23.49 21.19 13.82
C LEU A 6 24.01 19.79 14.14
N LEU A 7 25.20 19.66 14.74
CA LEU A 7 25.72 18.35 15.20
C LEU A 7 25.02 17.86 16.49
N ALA A 8 24.54 18.76 17.34
CA ALA A 8 23.83 18.37 18.56
C ALA A 8 22.40 17.86 18.29
N CYS A 9 21.71 18.39 17.26
CA CYS A 9 20.38 17.90 16.87
C CYS A 9 20.41 16.55 16.15
N LEU A 10 21.47 16.23 15.42
CA LEU A 10 21.62 14.92 14.78
C LEU A 10 21.97 13.78 15.76
N CYS A 11 22.54 14.11 16.92
CA CYS A 11 22.82 13.12 17.98
C CYS A 11 21.60 12.86 18.88
N LEU A 12 20.66 13.80 19.04
CA LEU A 12 19.51 13.62 19.92
C LEU A 12 18.38 12.75 19.27
N SER A 13 18.26 12.73 17.96
CA SER A 13 17.26 11.89 17.30
C SER A 13 17.66 10.39 17.24
N ALA A 14 18.94 10.08 17.38
CA ALA A 14 19.43 8.70 17.47
C ALA A 14 19.35 8.11 18.89
N VAL A 15 19.20 8.95 19.92
CA VAL A 15 19.25 8.51 21.33
C VAL A 15 17.86 8.20 21.89
N CYS A 16 16.79 8.75 21.34
CA CYS A 16 15.43 8.46 21.83
C CYS A 16 14.89 7.05 21.50
N SER A 17 15.54 6.31 20.59
CA SER A 17 15.19 4.89 20.33
C SER A 17 15.98 3.88 21.15
N ALA A 18 16.97 4.31 21.94
CA ALA A 18 17.91 3.41 22.64
C ALA A 18 17.70 3.29 24.14
N LEU A 19 16.71 3.99 24.75
CA LEU A 19 16.56 4.03 26.22
C LEU A 19 15.47 3.12 26.80
N ALA A 20 15.04 2.08 26.07
CA ALA A 20 14.05 1.11 26.57
C ALA A 20 14.61 -0.33 26.71
N PHE A 21 15.92 -0.56 26.68
CA PHE A 21 16.49 -1.92 26.77
C PHE A 21 17.41 -2.06 27.99
N GLY A 22 16.87 -2.69 29.04
CA GLY A 22 17.64 -3.25 30.13
C GLY A 22 18.53 -4.41 29.63
N GLY A 23 19.77 -4.44 30.07
CA GLY A 23 20.91 -5.29 29.75
C GLY A 23 20.64 -6.74 29.33
N GLY A 24 20.55 -6.97 28.05
CA GLY A 24 20.71 -8.21 27.31
C GLY A 24 21.22 -7.84 25.92
N GLU A 25 22.12 -8.64 25.33
CA GLU A 25 22.66 -8.39 23.97
C GLU A 25 21.53 -7.98 23.01
N THR A 26 21.51 -6.70 22.64
CA THR A 26 20.41 -6.09 21.88
C THR A 26 20.38 -6.66 20.47
N ALA A 27 19.39 -7.48 20.21
CA ALA A 27 19.07 -7.89 18.85
C ALA A 27 18.86 -6.65 17.99
N VAL A 28 19.68 -6.44 16.95
CA VAL A 28 19.44 -5.37 15.98
C VAL A 28 18.10 -5.67 15.29
N PRO A 29 17.09 -4.81 15.43
CA PRO A 29 15.78 -5.08 14.82
C PRO A 29 15.93 -5.17 13.30
N ALA A 30 15.05 -5.98 12.67
CA ALA A 30 14.99 -6.04 11.21
C ALA A 30 14.74 -4.64 10.64
N GLN A 31 15.30 -4.37 9.46
CA GLN A 31 15.01 -3.14 8.74
C GLN A 31 13.49 -2.99 8.55
N ARG A 32 12.96 -1.82 8.85
CA ARG A 32 11.56 -1.49 8.63
C ARG A 32 11.45 -0.55 7.44
N GLU A 33 10.86 -1.04 6.35
CA GLU A 33 10.76 -0.31 5.08
C GLU A 33 9.58 -0.86 4.26
N ILE A 34 8.71 0.00 3.76
CA ILE A 34 7.64 -0.39 2.84
C ILE A 34 8.23 -0.50 1.44
N ARG A 35 8.16 -1.68 0.86
CA ARG A 35 8.62 -2.01 -0.50
C ARG A 35 7.40 -2.45 -1.29
N ALA A 36 6.69 -1.47 -1.87
CA ALA A 36 5.39 -1.72 -2.46
C ALA A 36 5.42 -1.79 -3.98
N VAL A 37 4.44 -2.47 -4.55
CA VAL A 37 4.18 -2.49 -5.98
C VAL A 37 2.68 -2.39 -6.25
N TRP A 38 2.27 -1.54 -7.21
CA TRP A 38 0.92 -1.56 -7.74
C TRP A 38 0.75 -2.71 -8.72
N LEU A 39 -0.24 -3.56 -8.47
CA LEU A 39 -0.67 -4.62 -9.36
C LEU A 39 -2.03 -4.25 -9.95
N THR A 40 -2.01 -3.84 -11.21
CA THR A 40 -3.17 -3.32 -11.94
C THR A 40 -3.97 -4.45 -12.56
N THR A 41 -5.27 -4.53 -12.23
CA THR A 41 -6.20 -5.45 -12.88
C THR A 41 -6.97 -4.79 -14.04
N PHE A 42 -7.10 -3.47 -14.02
CA PHE A 42 -7.78 -2.71 -15.06
C PHE A 42 -7.25 -3.04 -16.46
N SER A 43 -8.16 -3.46 -17.36
CA SER A 43 -7.86 -3.86 -18.74
C SER A 43 -6.78 -4.96 -18.85
N GLY A 44 -6.52 -5.73 -17.79
CA GLY A 44 -5.51 -6.76 -17.78
C GLY A 44 -4.07 -6.25 -17.93
N LEU A 45 -3.81 -5.00 -17.52
CA LEU A 45 -2.51 -4.34 -17.73
C LEU A 45 -1.34 -5.05 -17.08
N ASP A 46 -1.53 -5.61 -15.87
CA ASP A 46 -0.59 -6.50 -15.22
C ASP A 46 -1.16 -7.92 -15.14
N TRP A 47 -2.39 -8.05 -14.64
CA TRP A 47 -3.09 -9.31 -14.45
C TRP A 47 -4.62 -9.08 -14.30
N PRO A 48 -5.49 -10.02 -14.80
CA PRO A 48 -5.18 -11.12 -15.69
C PRO A 48 -5.01 -10.64 -17.14
N ARG A 49 -4.08 -11.22 -17.86
CA ARG A 49 -3.82 -10.83 -19.27
C ARG A 49 -4.88 -11.34 -20.24
N ARG A 50 -5.62 -12.38 -19.85
CA ARG A 50 -6.71 -13.00 -20.63
C ARG A 50 -7.87 -13.32 -19.72
N PRO A 51 -9.11 -13.15 -20.18
CA PRO A 51 -10.29 -13.60 -19.45
C PRO A 51 -10.35 -15.12 -19.35
N ALA A 52 -10.99 -15.65 -18.30
CA ALA A 52 -11.18 -17.07 -18.08
C ALA A 52 -12.66 -17.47 -18.18
N ALA A 53 -13.02 -18.15 -19.26
CA ALA A 53 -14.36 -18.70 -19.46
C ALA A 53 -14.46 -20.18 -19.06
N THR A 54 -13.35 -20.88 -18.83
CA THR A 54 -13.26 -22.30 -18.50
C THR A 54 -12.45 -22.54 -17.22
N PRO A 55 -12.63 -23.67 -16.51
CA PRO A 55 -11.82 -24.01 -15.35
C PRO A 55 -10.31 -24.02 -15.63
N ALA A 56 -9.89 -24.53 -16.79
CA ALA A 56 -8.47 -24.55 -17.20
C ALA A 56 -7.90 -23.12 -17.36
N ALA A 57 -8.66 -22.20 -17.99
CA ALA A 57 -8.26 -20.80 -18.12
C ALA A 57 -8.23 -20.08 -16.76
N ALA A 58 -9.15 -20.42 -15.84
CA ALA A 58 -9.12 -19.89 -14.48
C ALA A 58 -7.88 -20.34 -13.71
N GLU A 59 -7.48 -21.60 -13.88
CA GLU A 59 -6.26 -22.12 -13.27
C GLU A 59 -5.00 -21.46 -13.85
N GLU A 60 -4.96 -21.21 -15.17
CA GLU A 60 -3.88 -20.45 -15.83
C GLU A 60 -3.78 -19.01 -15.27
N GLN A 61 -4.94 -18.35 -15.04
CA GLN A 61 -4.95 -17.02 -14.38
C GLN A 61 -4.30 -17.08 -12.99
N LYS A 62 -4.69 -18.06 -12.17
CA LYS A 62 -4.13 -18.25 -10.82
C LYS A 62 -2.62 -18.49 -10.86
N GLN A 63 -2.17 -19.42 -11.70
CA GLN A 63 -0.74 -19.73 -11.85
C GLN A 63 0.06 -18.52 -12.33
N THR A 64 -0.51 -17.72 -13.22
CA THR A 64 0.13 -16.47 -13.69
C THR A 64 0.29 -15.46 -12.58
N LEU A 65 -0.72 -15.30 -11.70
CA LEU A 65 -0.60 -14.45 -10.52
C LEU A 65 0.46 -14.99 -9.55
N CYS A 66 0.47 -16.30 -9.27
CA CYS A 66 1.48 -16.91 -8.41
C CYS A 66 2.90 -16.61 -8.90
N ARG A 67 3.18 -16.82 -10.20
CA ARG A 67 4.49 -16.50 -10.78
C ARG A 67 4.85 -15.02 -10.63
N LEU A 68 3.88 -14.11 -10.86
CA LEU A 68 4.11 -12.69 -10.70
C LEU A 68 4.44 -12.33 -9.23
N LEU A 69 3.71 -12.89 -8.27
CA LEU A 69 3.95 -12.67 -6.84
C LEU A 69 5.29 -13.28 -6.37
N ASP A 70 5.68 -14.45 -6.91
CA ASP A 70 7.01 -15.04 -6.66
C ASP A 70 8.12 -14.08 -7.11
N ARG A 71 7.99 -13.50 -8.31
CA ARG A 71 8.91 -12.50 -8.84
C ARG A 71 8.96 -11.25 -7.96
N MET A 72 7.80 -10.76 -7.49
CA MET A 72 7.77 -9.59 -6.59
C MET A 72 8.48 -9.88 -5.27
N ARG A 73 8.22 -11.05 -4.66
CA ARG A 73 8.93 -11.48 -3.44
C ARG A 73 10.45 -11.59 -3.67
N GLU A 74 10.88 -12.17 -4.79
CA GLU A 74 12.31 -12.26 -5.14
C GLU A 74 12.98 -10.89 -5.28
N ALA A 75 12.26 -9.89 -5.79
CA ALA A 75 12.73 -8.50 -5.85
C ALA A 75 12.74 -7.79 -4.49
N GLY A 76 12.38 -8.49 -3.39
CA GLY A 76 12.34 -7.93 -2.04
C GLY A 76 11.08 -7.10 -1.74
N ILE A 77 10.03 -7.17 -2.57
CA ILE A 77 8.73 -6.53 -2.31
C ILE A 77 8.05 -7.20 -1.12
N ASN A 78 7.49 -6.41 -0.22
CA ASN A 78 6.75 -6.87 0.95
C ASN A 78 5.29 -6.38 1.01
N THR A 79 4.87 -5.54 0.06
CA THR A 79 3.50 -4.98 0.02
C THR A 79 2.99 -4.93 -1.41
N VAL A 80 1.83 -5.53 -1.65
CA VAL A 80 1.15 -5.52 -2.95
C VAL A 80 -0.12 -4.67 -2.85
N LEU A 81 -0.19 -3.61 -3.66
CA LEU A 81 -1.39 -2.79 -3.83
C LEU A 81 -2.22 -3.41 -4.96
N PHE A 82 -3.10 -4.36 -4.60
CA PHE A 82 -3.91 -5.12 -5.56
C PHE A 82 -5.17 -4.37 -5.95
N GLN A 83 -5.36 -4.08 -7.24
CA GLN A 83 -6.52 -3.32 -7.71
C GLN A 83 -7.81 -4.14 -7.59
N ALA A 84 -8.53 -3.92 -6.48
CA ALA A 84 -9.74 -4.63 -6.09
C ALA A 84 -11.03 -3.97 -6.62
N ARG A 85 -11.09 -2.62 -6.61
CA ARG A 85 -12.14 -1.85 -7.27
C ARG A 85 -11.55 -1.08 -8.44
N LEU A 86 -12.03 -1.37 -9.66
CA LEU A 86 -11.45 -0.81 -10.87
C LEU A 86 -12.07 0.56 -11.22
N ARG A 87 -13.31 0.58 -11.64
CA ARG A 87 -14.07 1.81 -11.97
C ARG A 87 -15.56 1.50 -11.91
N GLY A 88 -16.14 1.49 -10.72
CA GLY A 88 -17.54 1.08 -10.51
C GLY A 88 -17.79 -0.40 -10.76
N THR A 89 -16.72 -1.21 -10.75
CA THR A 89 -16.70 -2.66 -10.88
C THR A 89 -15.62 -3.26 -9.97
N THR A 90 -15.72 -4.52 -9.62
CA THR A 90 -14.89 -5.16 -8.61
C THR A 90 -14.17 -6.42 -9.10
N ALA A 91 -13.06 -6.73 -8.44
CA ALA A 91 -12.30 -7.98 -8.54
C ALA A 91 -12.66 -8.94 -7.39
N TYR A 92 -13.81 -8.75 -6.74
CA TYR A 92 -14.25 -9.53 -5.59
C TYR A 92 -15.79 -9.63 -5.57
N ALA A 93 -16.31 -10.58 -4.78
CA ALA A 93 -17.75 -10.79 -4.61
C ALA A 93 -18.39 -9.65 -3.81
N SER A 94 -18.78 -8.57 -4.50
CA SER A 94 -19.42 -7.40 -3.89
C SER A 94 -20.94 -7.51 -3.94
N ASP A 95 -21.60 -7.12 -2.82
CA ASP A 95 -23.04 -6.94 -2.75
C ASP A 95 -23.46 -5.57 -3.31
N ILE A 96 -22.47 -4.68 -3.54
CA ILE A 96 -22.69 -3.27 -3.90
C ILE A 96 -22.43 -3.03 -5.39
N GLU A 97 -21.34 -3.54 -5.96
CA GLU A 97 -20.94 -3.29 -7.33
C GLU A 97 -20.77 -4.58 -8.15
N PRO A 98 -20.99 -4.54 -9.47
CA PRO A 98 -20.85 -5.71 -10.32
C PRO A 98 -19.39 -6.11 -10.54
N TRP A 99 -19.17 -7.38 -10.86
CA TRP A 99 -17.89 -7.91 -11.29
C TRP A 99 -17.34 -7.20 -12.53
N ASP A 100 -16.03 -6.99 -12.56
CA ASP A 100 -15.36 -6.48 -13.76
C ASP A 100 -15.26 -7.56 -14.84
N GLY A 101 -15.47 -7.15 -16.09
CA GLY A 101 -15.42 -8.06 -17.24
C GLY A 101 -14.02 -8.58 -17.57
N VAL A 102 -12.95 -8.00 -17.03
CA VAL A 102 -11.57 -8.41 -17.29
C VAL A 102 -11.30 -9.87 -16.90
N PHE A 103 -12.00 -10.37 -15.88
CA PHE A 103 -11.81 -11.74 -15.38
C PHE A 103 -12.48 -12.81 -16.25
N THR A 104 -13.61 -12.49 -16.86
CA THR A 104 -14.46 -13.47 -17.58
C THR A 104 -14.68 -13.14 -19.06
N GLY A 105 -14.30 -11.94 -19.51
CA GLY A 105 -14.65 -11.40 -20.83
C GLY A 105 -16.06 -10.80 -20.89
N VAL A 106 -16.88 -10.92 -19.84
CA VAL A 106 -18.27 -10.46 -19.81
C VAL A 106 -18.50 -9.55 -18.61
N PRO A 107 -18.83 -8.26 -18.81
CA PRO A 107 -19.10 -7.33 -17.72
C PRO A 107 -20.21 -7.83 -16.79
N GLY A 108 -19.95 -7.81 -15.50
CA GLY A 108 -20.87 -8.22 -14.44
C GLY A 108 -21.08 -9.74 -14.28
N ARG A 109 -20.35 -10.58 -15.02
CA ARG A 109 -20.34 -12.04 -14.81
C ARG A 109 -19.34 -12.39 -13.70
N ALA A 110 -19.77 -13.20 -12.73
CA ALA A 110 -18.89 -13.74 -11.70
C ALA A 110 -17.82 -14.65 -12.31
N PRO A 111 -16.54 -14.51 -11.93
CA PRO A 111 -15.49 -15.45 -12.30
C PRO A 111 -15.65 -16.78 -11.57
N LEU A 112 -14.93 -17.82 -12.00
CA LEU A 112 -14.96 -19.16 -11.42
C LEU A 112 -14.26 -19.27 -10.06
N TYR A 113 -13.63 -18.19 -9.59
CA TYR A 113 -13.00 -18.06 -8.28
C TYR A 113 -13.05 -16.59 -7.87
N ASP A 114 -12.79 -16.28 -6.61
CA ASP A 114 -12.67 -14.89 -6.14
C ASP A 114 -11.23 -14.39 -6.30
N PRO A 115 -10.97 -13.44 -7.23
CA PRO A 115 -9.63 -12.94 -7.49
C PRO A 115 -8.97 -12.24 -6.30
N LEU A 116 -9.74 -11.46 -5.50
CA LEU A 116 -9.17 -10.78 -4.33
C LEU A 116 -8.86 -11.78 -3.21
N ALA A 117 -9.76 -12.71 -2.92
CA ALA A 117 -9.50 -13.75 -1.92
C ALA A 117 -8.24 -14.56 -2.27
N PHE A 118 -8.11 -14.93 -3.55
CA PHE A 118 -6.93 -15.65 -4.03
C PHE A 118 -5.65 -14.82 -3.93
N ALA A 119 -5.70 -13.54 -4.31
CA ALA A 119 -4.53 -12.66 -4.22
C ALA A 119 -4.08 -12.44 -2.77
N VAL A 120 -5.01 -12.25 -1.83
CA VAL A 120 -4.71 -12.11 -0.39
C VAL A 120 -4.01 -13.38 0.13
N ALA A 121 -4.59 -14.55 -0.10
CA ALA A 121 -4.01 -15.82 0.34
C ALA A 121 -2.60 -16.05 -0.22
N GLU A 122 -2.39 -15.74 -1.51
CA GLU A 122 -1.11 -15.93 -2.17
C GLU A 122 -0.05 -14.90 -1.76
N CYS A 123 -0.45 -13.67 -1.40
CA CYS A 123 0.45 -12.68 -0.79
C CYS A 123 0.88 -13.14 0.60
N HIS A 124 -0.06 -13.53 1.46
CA HIS A 124 0.22 -13.99 2.82
C HIS A 124 1.13 -15.22 2.83
N ARG A 125 0.87 -16.20 1.95
CA ARG A 125 1.72 -17.40 1.80
C ARG A 125 3.19 -17.05 1.49
N ARG A 126 3.44 -15.86 0.91
CA ARG A 126 4.77 -15.33 0.60
C ARG A 126 5.31 -14.34 1.63
N GLY A 127 4.58 -14.10 2.72
CA GLY A 127 4.94 -13.13 3.75
C GLY A 127 4.75 -11.68 3.30
N MET A 128 3.99 -11.42 2.22
CA MET A 128 3.69 -10.07 1.74
C MET A 128 2.32 -9.59 2.23
N GLU A 129 2.21 -8.30 2.54
CA GLU A 129 0.93 -7.66 2.76
C GLU A 129 0.17 -7.46 1.45
N CYS A 130 -1.16 -7.62 1.48
CA CYS A 130 -2.06 -7.36 0.37
C CYS A 130 -3.02 -6.23 0.74
N HIS A 131 -2.87 -5.07 0.10
CA HIS A 131 -3.75 -3.93 0.28
C HIS A 131 -4.76 -3.87 -0.88
N ALA A 132 -6.05 -3.79 -0.56
CA ALA A 132 -7.08 -3.60 -1.57
C ALA A 132 -7.01 -2.18 -2.13
N TRP A 133 -6.60 -2.05 -3.38
CA TRP A 133 -6.56 -0.78 -4.09
C TRP A 133 -7.95 -0.44 -4.67
N ILE A 134 -8.50 0.69 -4.22
CA ILE A 134 -9.83 1.18 -4.53
C ILE A 134 -9.72 2.45 -5.39
N VAL A 135 -10.07 2.36 -6.67
CA VAL A 135 -10.25 3.55 -7.51
C VAL A 135 -11.55 4.24 -7.09
N SER A 136 -11.47 5.42 -6.47
CA SER A 136 -12.57 6.00 -5.70
C SER A 136 -13.67 6.64 -6.55
N PHE A 137 -13.47 7.82 -7.12
CA PHE A 137 -14.54 8.55 -7.81
C PHE A 137 -14.79 8.16 -9.28
N PRO A 138 -13.81 7.73 -10.09
CA PRO A 138 -14.07 7.28 -11.46
C PRO A 138 -15.00 6.06 -11.51
N ILE A 139 -15.95 6.07 -12.47
CA ILE A 139 -16.91 4.98 -12.70
C ILE A 139 -16.58 4.23 -13.99
N GLY A 140 -16.05 4.93 -15.00
CA GLY A 140 -15.65 4.33 -16.27
C GLY A 140 -16.07 5.09 -17.50
N LYS A 141 -15.63 4.61 -18.66
CA LYS A 141 -16.05 5.15 -19.95
C LYS A 141 -17.52 4.82 -20.23
N THR A 142 -18.17 5.66 -21.03
CA THR A 142 -19.60 5.52 -21.35
C THR A 142 -19.95 4.14 -21.90
N ASP A 143 -19.07 3.55 -22.74
CA ASP A 143 -19.35 2.24 -23.34
C ASP A 143 -19.24 1.11 -22.32
N ALA A 144 -18.27 1.18 -21.39
CA ALA A 144 -18.17 0.23 -20.28
C ALA A 144 -19.40 0.30 -19.36
N VAL A 145 -19.87 1.52 -19.07
CA VAL A 145 -21.09 1.74 -18.27
C VAL A 145 -22.32 1.19 -19.00
N LYS A 146 -22.45 1.41 -20.31
CA LYS A 146 -23.54 0.84 -21.12
C LYS A 146 -23.52 -0.69 -21.14
N ALA A 147 -22.35 -1.31 -21.22
CA ALA A 147 -22.20 -2.77 -21.22
C ALA A 147 -22.67 -3.43 -19.92
N LEU A 148 -22.65 -2.72 -18.80
CA LEU A 148 -23.18 -3.18 -17.50
C LEU A 148 -24.71 -3.08 -17.41
N GLY A 149 -25.38 -2.32 -18.29
CA GLY A 149 -26.84 -2.12 -18.30
C GLY A 149 -27.36 -1.57 -16.97
N ASN A 150 -28.41 -2.18 -16.44
CA ASN A 150 -29.04 -1.74 -15.17
C ASN A 150 -28.16 -1.98 -13.93
N ARG A 151 -27.07 -2.74 -14.03
CA ARG A 151 -26.11 -2.96 -12.94
C ARG A 151 -25.13 -1.80 -12.77
N ALA A 152 -25.00 -0.93 -13.78
CA ALA A 152 -24.12 0.22 -13.74
C ALA A 152 -24.51 1.23 -12.65
N LEU A 153 -23.54 1.79 -11.93
CA LEU A 153 -23.76 2.75 -10.86
C LEU A 153 -24.61 3.96 -11.30
N PRO A 154 -24.41 4.58 -12.49
CA PRO A 154 -25.25 5.69 -12.94
C PRO A 154 -26.73 5.35 -13.15
N LYS A 155 -27.05 4.06 -13.32
CA LYS A 155 -28.45 3.58 -13.39
C LYS A 155 -29.02 3.32 -12.01
N ARG A 156 -28.23 2.81 -11.09
CA ARG A 156 -28.65 2.42 -9.73
C ARG A 156 -28.67 3.61 -8.76
N ARG A 157 -27.76 4.56 -8.92
CA ARG A 157 -27.57 5.74 -8.05
C ARG A 157 -27.27 6.98 -8.90
N PRO A 158 -28.18 7.41 -9.80
CA PRO A 158 -27.94 8.52 -10.73
C PRO A 158 -27.58 9.82 -10.02
N ALA A 159 -28.13 10.08 -8.84
CA ALA A 159 -27.88 11.30 -8.06
C ALA A 159 -26.42 11.45 -7.65
N LEU A 160 -25.65 10.35 -7.49
CA LEU A 160 -24.24 10.39 -7.10
C LEU A 160 -23.29 10.59 -8.29
N CYS A 161 -23.80 10.52 -9.52
CA CYS A 161 -22.99 10.39 -10.73
C CYS A 161 -23.21 11.54 -11.69
N GLN A 162 -22.14 11.96 -12.36
CA GLN A 162 -22.26 12.83 -13.51
C GLN A 162 -21.45 12.31 -14.69
N ARG A 163 -21.93 12.61 -15.89
CA ARG A 163 -21.24 12.34 -17.12
C ARG A 163 -20.26 13.48 -17.43
N CYS A 164 -19.01 13.13 -17.70
CA CYS A 164 -17.92 14.07 -17.97
C CYS A 164 -17.29 13.72 -19.33
N GLY A 165 -17.87 14.23 -20.42
CA GLY A 165 -17.51 13.84 -21.79
C GLY A 165 -17.83 12.37 -22.07
N ASP A 166 -16.81 11.56 -22.35
CA ASP A 166 -16.92 10.12 -22.58
C ASP A 166 -16.82 9.27 -21.30
N GLN A 167 -16.70 9.91 -20.14
CA GLN A 167 -16.51 9.24 -18.85
C GLN A 167 -17.64 9.55 -17.88
N TRP A 168 -17.83 8.65 -16.90
CA TRP A 168 -18.68 8.83 -15.74
C TRP A 168 -17.87 8.91 -14.47
N MET A 169 -18.24 9.81 -13.59
CA MET A 169 -17.61 10.01 -12.28
C MET A 169 -18.65 10.17 -11.18
N MET A 170 -18.30 9.78 -9.97
CA MET A 170 -19.03 10.20 -8.78
C MET A 170 -18.70 11.67 -8.48
N ASP A 171 -19.69 12.41 -7.99
CA ASP A 171 -19.49 13.79 -7.55
C ASP A 171 -19.20 13.83 -6.04
N PRO A 172 -17.98 14.21 -5.61
CA PRO A 172 -17.62 14.26 -4.18
C PRO A 172 -18.46 15.27 -3.39
N GLY A 173 -19.02 16.27 -4.06
CA GLY A 173 -19.87 17.30 -3.45
C GLY A 173 -21.29 16.86 -3.17
N VAL A 174 -21.73 15.74 -3.72
CA VAL A 174 -23.09 15.20 -3.50
C VAL A 174 -23.11 14.40 -2.19
N PRO A 175 -24.00 14.73 -1.23
CA PRO A 175 -24.22 13.92 -0.04
C PRO A 175 -24.58 12.46 -0.39
N GLY A 176 -23.99 11.50 0.34
CA GLY A 176 -24.16 10.07 0.09
C GLY A 176 -23.05 9.47 -0.81
N THR A 177 -22.23 10.28 -1.51
CA THR A 177 -21.05 9.78 -2.22
C THR A 177 -20.02 9.20 -1.22
N ASP A 178 -19.84 9.90 -0.12
CA ASP A 178 -19.01 9.48 1.00
C ASP A 178 -19.50 8.19 1.67
N ASP A 179 -20.84 8.06 1.88
CA ASP A 179 -21.45 6.83 2.41
C ASP A 179 -21.21 5.64 1.48
N TYR A 180 -21.45 5.84 0.18
CA TYR A 180 -21.31 4.79 -0.81
C TYR A 180 -19.87 4.23 -0.87
N LEU A 181 -18.85 5.10 -0.89
CA LEU A 181 -17.46 4.66 -0.89
C LEU A 181 -17.06 4.02 0.45
N ALA A 182 -17.56 4.54 1.57
CA ALA A 182 -17.31 3.97 2.88
C ALA A 182 -17.94 2.55 3.01
N ASP A 183 -19.11 2.32 2.40
CA ASP A 183 -19.74 1.00 2.36
C ASP A 183 -18.92 -0.01 1.57
N ILE A 184 -18.39 0.38 0.41
CA ILE A 184 -17.48 -0.46 -0.40
C ILE A 184 -16.22 -0.83 0.38
N CYS A 185 -15.55 0.15 1.01
CA CYS A 185 -14.33 -0.12 1.76
C CYS A 185 -14.59 -1.00 3.01
N ALA A 186 -15.71 -0.76 3.71
CA ALA A 186 -16.12 -1.58 4.85
C ALA A 186 -16.56 -2.99 4.42
N GLU A 187 -17.13 -3.15 3.23
CA GLU A 187 -17.44 -4.47 2.67
C GLU A 187 -16.17 -5.29 2.45
N VAL A 188 -15.14 -4.69 1.85
CA VAL A 188 -13.82 -5.35 1.68
C VAL A 188 -13.24 -5.71 3.04
N ALA A 189 -13.24 -4.79 3.99
CA ALA A 189 -12.72 -5.00 5.34
C ALA A 189 -13.43 -6.15 6.09
N ARG A 190 -14.72 -6.36 5.86
CA ARG A 190 -15.47 -7.47 6.46
C ARG A 190 -15.22 -8.82 5.80
N LYS A 191 -15.22 -8.82 4.46
CA LYS A 191 -15.23 -10.08 3.68
C LYS A 191 -13.85 -10.67 3.47
N TYR A 192 -12.79 -9.84 3.52
CA TYR A 192 -11.44 -10.24 3.12
C TYR A 192 -10.41 -9.91 4.21
N ASP A 193 -9.41 -10.78 4.35
CA ASP A 193 -8.30 -10.58 5.28
C ASP A 193 -7.20 -9.71 4.65
N VAL A 194 -7.60 -8.52 4.15
CA VAL A 194 -6.66 -7.54 3.60
C VAL A 194 -5.90 -6.83 4.71
N ASP A 195 -4.63 -6.55 4.49
CA ASP A 195 -3.78 -5.82 5.45
C ASP A 195 -4.02 -4.31 5.39
N GLY A 196 -4.55 -3.81 4.27
CA GLY A 196 -4.84 -2.39 4.09
C GLY A 196 -5.91 -2.09 3.04
N ILE A 197 -6.45 -0.87 3.13
CA ILE A 197 -7.27 -0.23 2.09
C ILE A 197 -6.45 0.91 1.50
N HIS A 198 -6.24 0.88 0.18
CA HIS A 198 -5.47 1.87 -0.56
C HIS A 198 -6.38 2.68 -1.48
N LEU A 199 -6.60 3.96 -1.19
CA LEU A 199 -7.49 4.83 -1.95
C LEU A 199 -6.71 5.51 -3.10
N ASP A 200 -7.18 5.30 -4.32
CA ASP A 200 -6.69 6.01 -5.50
C ASP A 200 -7.81 6.83 -6.13
N TYR A 201 -7.46 7.87 -6.88
CA TYR A 201 -8.43 8.80 -7.45
C TYR A 201 -9.43 9.36 -6.43
N ILE A 202 -9.04 9.44 -5.15
CA ILE A 202 -9.79 10.13 -4.09
C ILE A 202 -9.54 11.63 -4.20
N ARG A 203 -9.92 12.20 -5.35
CA ARG A 203 -9.66 13.59 -5.74
C ARG A 203 -10.61 14.05 -6.83
N TYR A 204 -10.76 15.36 -6.95
CA TYR A 204 -11.37 15.93 -8.15
C TYR A 204 -10.53 15.63 -9.39
N PRO A 205 -11.16 15.50 -10.57
CA PRO A 205 -10.44 15.18 -11.79
C PRO A 205 -9.59 16.35 -12.28
N GLU A 206 -8.62 16.04 -13.13
CA GLU A 206 -7.85 17.03 -13.87
C GLU A 206 -8.72 17.87 -14.82
N LYS A 207 -8.22 19.07 -15.17
CA LYS A 207 -8.93 20.03 -16.03
C LYS A 207 -9.30 19.49 -17.41
N SER A 208 -8.57 18.48 -17.91
CA SER A 208 -8.87 17.78 -19.17
C SER A 208 -10.18 17.00 -19.14
N ILE A 209 -10.68 16.64 -17.96
CA ILE A 209 -11.96 15.96 -17.79
C ILE A 209 -13.04 17.04 -17.59
N ALA A 210 -14.07 17.03 -18.44
CA ALA A 210 -15.16 17.99 -18.41
C ALA A 210 -16.11 17.78 -17.21
N PHE A 211 -15.56 17.93 -16.01
CA PHE A 211 -16.30 17.81 -14.74
C PHE A 211 -16.87 19.16 -14.32
N ASN A 212 -18.20 19.25 -14.17
CA ASN A 212 -18.88 20.49 -13.81
C ASN A 212 -19.70 20.32 -12.53
N ASP A 213 -19.20 20.80 -11.42
CA ASP A 213 -19.86 20.79 -10.11
C ASP A 213 -20.54 22.11 -9.72
N ASN A 214 -20.80 23.00 -10.69
CA ASN A 214 -21.43 24.30 -10.37
C ASN A 214 -22.83 24.14 -9.77
N ALA A 215 -23.63 23.22 -10.30
CA ALA A 215 -24.97 22.94 -9.78
C ALA A 215 -24.88 22.31 -8.36
N THR A 216 -23.95 21.39 -8.15
CA THR A 216 -23.68 20.78 -6.85
C THR A 216 -23.22 21.82 -5.84
N PHE A 217 -22.29 22.69 -6.22
CA PHE A 217 -21.82 23.78 -5.36
C PHE A 217 -22.95 24.76 -5.00
N LYS A 218 -23.74 25.18 -5.97
CA LYS A 218 -24.93 26.05 -5.72
C LYS A 218 -25.90 25.42 -4.73
N LYS A 219 -26.09 24.09 -4.82
CA LYS A 219 -27.06 23.37 -3.99
C LYS A 219 -26.54 23.09 -2.58
N TYR A 220 -25.29 22.65 -2.45
CA TYR A 220 -24.72 22.14 -1.20
C TYR A 220 -23.63 23.03 -0.58
N GLY A 221 -23.08 23.97 -1.32
CA GLY A 221 -22.18 25.01 -0.82
C GLY A 221 -22.91 26.29 -0.39
N LYS A 222 -24.12 26.17 0.16
CA LYS A 222 -24.96 27.33 0.56
C LYS A 222 -24.20 28.27 1.48
N GLY A 223 -24.26 29.57 1.17
CA GLY A 223 -23.57 30.62 1.93
C GLY A 223 -22.10 30.82 1.60
N LEU A 224 -21.51 29.95 0.75
CA LEU A 224 -20.13 30.10 0.31
C LEU A 224 -20.04 30.93 -0.98
N SER A 225 -19.00 31.79 -1.04
CA SER A 225 -18.65 32.54 -2.25
C SER A 225 -17.92 31.68 -3.28
N ALA A 226 -17.85 32.12 -4.52
CA ALA A 226 -17.09 31.45 -5.57
C ALA A 226 -15.60 31.25 -5.20
N ALA A 227 -15.01 32.21 -4.47
CA ALA A 227 -13.63 32.10 -3.99
C ALA A 227 -13.41 30.94 -2.99
N GLN A 228 -14.46 30.55 -2.26
CA GLN A 228 -14.42 29.45 -1.30
C GLN A 228 -14.65 28.07 -1.92
N LYS A 229 -14.97 27.99 -3.22
CA LYS A 229 -15.27 26.75 -3.91
C LYS A 229 -14.10 25.73 -3.86
N ALA A 230 -12.88 26.21 -3.95
CA ALA A 230 -11.70 25.34 -3.88
C ALA A 230 -11.58 24.68 -2.49
N GLN A 231 -11.84 25.44 -1.40
CA GLN A 231 -11.86 24.86 -0.06
C GLN A 231 -13.03 23.90 0.12
N TRP A 232 -14.23 24.25 -0.34
CA TRP A 232 -15.38 23.35 -0.32
C TRP A 232 -15.09 22.01 -1.03
N ARG A 233 -14.35 22.00 -2.15
CA ARG A 233 -13.91 20.76 -2.81
C ARG A 233 -12.98 19.94 -1.92
N ARG A 234 -12.01 20.57 -1.26
CA ARG A 234 -11.12 19.89 -0.30
C ARG A 234 -11.88 19.29 0.87
N ASP A 235 -12.83 20.04 1.42
CA ASP A 235 -13.67 19.60 2.54
C ASP A 235 -14.54 18.38 2.14
N ASN A 236 -15.06 18.33 0.92
CA ASN A 236 -15.80 17.19 0.42
C ASN A 236 -14.93 15.93 0.34
N VAL A 237 -13.71 16.03 -0.19
CA VAL A 237 -12.78 14.88 -0.27
C VAL A 237 -12.36 14.45 1.12
N THR A 238 -12.00 15.39 2.01
CA THR A 238 -11.63 15.10 3.41
C THR A 238 -12.79 14.43 4.16
N ARG A 239 -14.05 14.86 3.92
CA ARG A 239 -15.24 14.20 4.49
C ARG A 239 -15.34 12.75 4.02
N CYS A 240 -15.14 12.47 2.73
CA CYS A 240 -15.12 11.09 2.21
C CYS A 240 -14.03 10.25 2.90
N VAL A 241 -12.80 10.77 2.97
CA VAL A 241 -11.67 10.09 3.62
C VAL A 241 -11.99 9.77 5.07
N ARG A 242 -12.48 10.77 5.84
CA ARG A 242 -12.82 10.59 7.25
C ARG A 242 -13.89 9.51 7.47
N LYS A 243 -14.94 9.52 6.64
CA LYS A 243 -16.02 8.55 6.74
C LYS A 243 -15.58 7.13 6.37
N ILE A 244 -14.77 7.00 5.30
CA ILE A 244 -14.18 5.72 4.89
C ILE A 244 -13.33 5.15 6.03
N THR A 245 -12.39 5.94 6.55
CA THR A 245 -11.48 5.52 7.62
C THR A 245 -12.25 5.09 8.87
N ALA A 246 -13.20 5.92 9.32
CA ALA A 246 -14.02 5.60 10.49
C ALA A 246 -14.76 4.27 10.32
N LYS A 247 -15.35 4.03 9.13
CA LYS A 247 -16.15 2.82 8.87
C LYS A 247 -15.27 1.57 8.71
N VAL A 248 -14.10 1.67 8.11
CA VAL A 248 -13.13 0.58 8.00
C VAL A 248 -12.56 0.22 9.36
N LYS A 249 -12.09 1.23 10.12
CA LYS A 249 -11.51 1.00 11.47
C LYS A 249 -12.53 0.46 12.49
N ALA A 250 -13.83 0.77 12.32
CA ALA A 250 -14.90 0.18 13.13
C ALA A 250 -15.10 -1.32 12.84
N VAL A 251 -14.75 -1.80 11.64
CA VAL A 251 -14.82 -3.22 11.28
C VAL A 251 -13.58 -3.97 11.74
N ARG A 252 -12.39 -3.45 11.40
CA ARG A 252 -11.07 -4.00 11.78
C ARG A 252 -10.11 -2.85 12.04
N PRO A 253 -9.84 -2.51 13.29
CA PRO A 253 -9.06 -1.32 13.64
C PRO A 253 -7.59 -1.38 13.18
N TRP A 254 -7.06 -2.57 12.94
CA TRP A 254 -5.68 -2.80 12.47
C TRP A 254 -5.50 -2.67 10.95
N ILE A 255 -6.57 -2.62 10.13
CA ILE A 255 -6.43 -2.42 8.68
C ILE A 255 -5.76 -1.07 8.42
N LYS A 256 -4.65 -1.09 7.68
CA LYS A 256 -3.89 0.10 7.32
C LYS A 256 -4.66 0.93 6.30
N MET A 257 -4.82 2.23 6.59
CA MET A 257 -5.43 3.18 5.66
C MET A 257 -4.35 3.90 4.87
N SER A 258 -4.45 3.89 3.55
CA SER A 258 -3.49 4.58 2.70
C SER A 258 -4.14 5.19 1.47
N CYS A 259 -3.47 6.15 0.83
CA CYS A 259 -3.90 6.67 -0.46
C CYS A 259 -2.73 7.05 -1.37
N ALA A 260 -3.04 7.19 -2.68
CA ALA A 260 -2.13 7.68 -3.70
C ALA A 260 -2.46 9.16 -4.06
N PRO A 261 -1.93 10.16 -3.31
CA PRO A 261 -2.10 11.56 -3.70
C PRO A 261 -1.23 11.91 -4.90
N ILE A 262 -1.52 13.06 -5.52
CA ILE A 262 -0.62 13.67 -6.50
C ILE A 262 0.75 13.87 -5.86
N GLY A 263 1.81 13.56 -6.59
CA GLY A 263 3.18 13.48 -6.08
C GLY A 263 3.76 14.77 -5.50
N LYS A 264 3.17 15.92 -5.83
CA LYS A 264 3.49 17.24 -5.26
C LYS A 264 2.33 17.65 -4.36
N HIS A 265 2.58 17.96 -3.07
CA HIS A 265 1.50 18.37 -2.17
C HIS A 265 0.94 19.74 -2.54
N ALA A 266 1.83 20.73 -2.64
CA ALA A 266 1.54 22.11 -3.01
C ALA A 266 2.74 22.75 -3.71
N ASP A 267 2.66 24.03 -4.07
CA ASP A 267 3.83 24.81 -4.48
C ASP A 267 4.79 24.98 -3.30
N LEU A 268 6.09 24.82 -3.56
CA LEU A 268 7.15 25.12 -2.60
C LEU A 268 7.69 26.53 -2.85
N ARG A 269 8.38 27.10 -1.87
CA ARG A 269 8.94 28.47 -1.96
C ARG A 269 9.76 28.70 -3.24
N ARG A 270 10.51 27.69 -3.69
CA ARG A 270 11.42 27.78 -4.86
C ARG A 270 10.99 26.91 -6.04
N TYR A 271 10.02 26.02 -5.87
CA TYR A 271 9.63 25.05 -6.89
C TYR A 271 8.12 24.99 -7.03
N SER A 272 7.62 25.29 -8.21
CA SER A 272 6.20 25.22 -8.51
C SER A 272 5.74 23.80 -8.79
N ALA A 273 4.57 23.45 -8.30
CA ALA A 273 3.83 22.26 -8.71
C ALA A 273 3.17 22.42 -10.09
N MET A 274 3.23 23.63 -10.69
CA MET A 274 2.66 23.95 -12.00
C MET A 274 1.14 23.71 -12.09
N GLY A 275 0.42 23.98 -10.99
CA GLY A 275 -1.03 23.77 -10.89
C GLY A 275 -1.47 22.31 -10.84
N TRP A 276 -0.53 21.36 -10.80
CA TRP A 276 -0.77 19.93 -10.64
C TRP A 276 -0.24 19.47 -9.28
N SER A 277 -1.06 19.63 -8.25
CA SER A 277 -0.72 19.28 -6.87
C SER A 277 -1.90 18.61 -6.17
N ALA A 278 -1.61 17.91 -5.08
CA ALA A 278 -2.62 17.29 -4.23
C ALA A 278 -3.66 18.32 -3.76
N MET A 279 -3.21 19.47 -3.26
CA MET A 279 -4.08 20.55 -2.82
C MET A 279 -4.99 21.11 -3.94
N ALA A 280 -4.46 21.26 -5.16
CA ALA A 280 -5.24 21.74 -6.30
C ALA A 280 -6.33 20.73 -6.72
N MET A 281 -6.09 19.43 -6.52
CA MET A 281 -7.04 18.34 -6.84
C MET A 281 -7.94 17.97 -5.64
N GLY A 282 -7.90 18.72 -4.55
CA GLY A 282 -8.75 18.51 -3.39
C GLY A 282 -8.20 17.53 -2.35
N GLN A 283 -6.93 17.16 -2.42
CA GLN A 283 -6.28 16.20 -1.51
C GLN A 283 -5.46 16.94 -0.45
N GLU A 284 -5.99 17.10 0.75
CA GLU A 284 -5.26 17.63 1.91
C GLU A 284 -4.44 16.52 2.60
N ALA A 285 -3.60 15.81 1.81
CA ALA A 285 -3.02 14.55 2.22
C ALA A 285 -2.09 14.66 3.44
N GLN A 286 -1.29 15.73 3.57
CA GLN A 286 -0.48 15.97 4.77
C GLN A 286 -1.36 16.17 6.02
N ARG A 287 -2.49 16.88 5.88
CA ARG A 287 -3.49 17.01 6.94
C ARG A 287 -4.08 15.65 7.34
N TRP A 288 -4.36 14.77 6.37
CA TRP A 288 -4.92 13.45 6.68
C TRP A 288 -3.96 12.56 7.47
N LEU A 289 -2.63 12.69 7.24
CA LEU A 289 -1.62 12.07 8.11
C LEU A 289 -1.66 12.67 9.52
N GLY A 290 -1.66 14.00 9.63
CA GLY A 290 -1.67 14.71 10.92
C GLY A 290 -2.91 14.39 11.76
N GLU A 291 -4.08 14.22 11.13
CA GLU A 291 -5.32 13.83 11.79
C GLU A 291 -5.43 12.31 12.05
N GLY A 292 -4.45 11.51 11.61
CA GLY A 292 -4.49 10.04 11.74
C GLY A 292 -5.57 9.37 10.89
N LEU A 293 -6.02 10.04 9.81
CA LEU A 293 -6.98 9.45 8.85
C LEU A 293 -6.30 8.48 7.88
N MET A 294 -5.01 8.66 7.66
CA MET A 294 -4.16 7.77 6.87
C MET A 294 -2.97 7.32 7.71
N ASP A 295 -2.66 6.03 7.63
CA ASP A 295 -1.46 5.46 8.22
C ASP A 295 -0.27 5.67 7.27
N TRP A 296 -0.49 5.51 5.95
CA TRP A 296 0.52 5.66 4.91
C TRP A 296 0.05 6.49 3.74
N LEU A 297 0.97 7.22 3.10
CA LEU A 297 0.73 7.88 1.82
C LEU A 297 1.69 7.36 0.76
N PHE A 298 1.16 7.19 -0.45
CA PHE A 298 1.93 6.78 -1.64
C PHE A 298 1.86 7.89 -2.72
N PRO A 299 2.49 9.06 -2.50
CA PRO A 299 2.43 10.14 -3.47
C PRO A 299 2.98 9.68 -4.83
N MET A 300 2.21 9.92 -5.90
CA MET A 300 2.57 9.54 -7.27
C MET A 300 3.65 10.45 -7.83
N MET A 301 4.90 10.22 -7.42
CA MET A 301 6.06 11.05 -7.73
C MET A 301 6.75 10.60 -9.03
N TYR A 302 5.98 10.53 -10.10
CA TYR A 302 6.42 10.13 -11.43
C TYR A 302 7.14 11.26 -12.15
N PHE A 303 8.21 11.77 -11.54
CA PHE A 303 8.99 12.92 -11.97
C PHE A 303 10.48 12.66 -11.76
N ASP A 304 11.31 13.55 -12.30
CA ASP A 304 12.76 13.59 -12.10
C ASP A 304 13.23 14.95 -11.55
N GLY A 305 14.50 15.03 -11.21
CA GLY A 305 15.18 16.27 -10.87
C GLY A 305 14.43 17.14 -9.85
N ASN A 306 14.28 18.42 -10.19
CA ASN A 306 13.63 19.43 -9.34
C ASN A 306 12.12 19.20 -9.14
N HIS A 307 11.52 18.29 -9.89
CA HIS A 307 10.14 17.90 -9.70
C HIS A 307 9.97 16.71 -8.76
N PHE A 308 11.08 16.01 -8.42
CA PHE A 308 11.10 14.90 -7.47
C PHE A 308 11.72 15.29 -6.12
N TYR A 309 13.01 15.62 -6.10
CA TYR A 309 13.79 15.70 -4.86
C TYR A 309 13.29 16.74 -3.85
N PRO A 310 12.98 17.99 -4.23
CA PRO A 310 12.45 18.98 -3.27
C PRO A 310 11.10 18.58 -2.68
N PHE A 311 10.25 17.94 -3.49
CA PHE A 311 8.94 17.49 -3.04
C PHE A 311 9.02 16.22 -2.19
N ALA A 312 10.03 15.37 -2.40
CA ALA A 312 10.30 14.24 -1.51
C ALA A 312 10.71 14.70 -0.11
N ALA A 313 11.54 15.76 -0.04
CA ALA A 313 11.89 16.40 1.23
C ALA A 313 10.67 17.03 1.91
N ASP A 314 9.84 17.78 1.17
CA ASP A 314 8.59 18.36 1.69
C ASP A 314 7.65 17.31 2.28
N TRP A 315 7.50 16.17 1.59
CA TRP A 315 6.70 15.06 2.13
C TRP A 315 7.25 14.56 3.47
N GLN A 316 8.58 14.38 3.57
CA GLN A 316 9.21 13.89 4.81
C GLN A 316 9.11 14.91 5.94
N GLU A 317 9.38 16.19 5.68
CA GLU A 317 9.32 17.26 6.65
C GLU A 317 7.93 17.43 7.29
N ASN A 318 6.87 17.07 6.56
CA ASN A 318 5.49 17.15 7.00
C ASN A 318 4.88 15.80 7.40
N THR A 319 5.69 14.76 7.66
CA THR A 319 5.24 13.43 8.08
C THR A 319 5.34 13.29 9.60
N PRO A 320 4.21 13.06 10.33
CA PRO A 320 4.25 12.84 11.78
C PRO A 320 4.83 11.45 12.11
N GLY A 321 5.42 11.31 13.29
CA GLY A 321 6.30 10.20 13.69
C GLY A 321 5.77 8.76 13.60
N CYS A 322 4.44 8.54 13.56
CA CYS A 322 3.86 7.18 13.42
C CYS A 322 3.24 6.94 12.05
N ALA A 323 3.38 7.86 11.10
CA ALA A 323 2.92 7.70 9.73
C ALA A 323 4.10 7.45 8.78
N ALA A 324 3.82 6.98 7.58
CA ALA A 324 4.85 6.77 6.56
C ALA A 324 4.46 7.41 5.23
N VAL A 325 5.43 8.06 4.59
CA VAL A 325 5.32 8.48 3.20
C VAL A 325 6.24 7.63 2.34
N VAL A 326 5.67 7.06 1.29
CA VAL A 326 6.28 6.05 0.41
C VAL A 326 6.18 6.55 -1.03
N PRO A 327 7.17 7.27 -1.55
CA PRO A 327 7.13 7.79 -2.91
C PRO A 327 6.85 6.71 -3.96
N GLY A 328 5.85 6.96 -4.80
CA GLY A 328 5.57 6.17 -5.98
C GLY A 328 6.53 6.52 -7.10
N LEU A 329 7.31 5.55 -7.57
CA LEU A 329 8.31 5.71 -8.63
C LEU A 329 7.75 5.25 -9.98
N GLY A 330 7.89 6.07 -11.00
CA GLY A 330 7.41 5.81 -12.35
C GLY A 330 8.36 4.91 -13.14
N ILE A 331 8.48 3.64 -12.76
CA ILE A 331 9.42 2.71 -13.38
C ILE A 331 9.09 2.36 -14.85
N TRP A 332 7.87 2.66 -15.31
CA TRP A 332 7.55 2.50 -16.74
C TRP A 332 8.35 3.47 -17.62
N PHE A 333 8.82 4.58 -17.08
CA PHE A 333 9.68 5.52 -17.81
C PHE A 333 11.06 4.95 -18.19
N LEU A 334 11.45 3.82 -17.60
CA LEU A 334 12.63 3.07 -18.03
C LEU A 334 12.43 2.44 -19.42
N ASP A 335 11.19 2.11 -19.81
CA ASP A 335 10.87 1.52 -21.12
C ASP A 335 11.23 2.50 -22.22
N SER A 336 11.93 2.02 -23.27
CA SER A 336 12.36 2.83 -24.41
C SER A 336 11.21 3.41 -25.22
N ARG A 337 10.01 2.84 -25.13
CA ARG A 337 8.77 3.32 -25.76
C ARG A 337 8.11 4.47 -25.01
N GLU A 338 8.56 4.73 -23.77
CA GLU A 338 8.08 5.80 -22.92
C GLU A 338 9.10 6.96 -22.88
N ARG A 339 9.74 7.23 -21.75
CA ARG A 339 10.73 8.31 -21.61
C ARG A 339 12.17 7.83 -21.71
N ASN A 340 12.39 6.54 -21.78
CA ASN A 340 13.71 5.92 -21.86
C ASN A 340 14.70 6.38 -20.75
N TRP A 341 14.20 6.58 -19.52
CA TRP A 341 15.06 6.95 -18.39
C TRP A 341 16.18 5.94 -18.18
N ALA A 342 17.32 6.40 -17.69
CA ALA A 342 18.39 5.51 -17.27
C ALA A 342 18.01 4.79 -15.96
N LEU A 343 18.57 3.61 -15.72
CA LEU A 343 18.39 2.91 -14.43
C LEU A 343 18.81 3.79 -13.25
N THR A 344 19.88 4.58 -13.45
CA THR A 344 20.41 5.53 -12.45
C THR A 344 19.40 6.58 -11.98
N ASP A 345 18.39 6.92 -12.79
CA ASP A 345 17.36 7.87 -12.36
C ASP A 345 16.51 7.26 -11.24
N ILE A 346 16.12 6.00 -11.37
CA ILE A 346 15.34 5.26 -10.34
C ILE A 346 16.23 4.89 -9.14
N THR A 347 17.45 4.40 -9.36
CA THR A 347 18.33 4.01 -8.23
C THR A 347 18.73 5.20 -7.37
N ARG A 348 18.91 6.39 -7.97
CA ARG A 348 19.13 7.63 -7.24
C ARG A 348 17.90 8.05 -6.43
N GLN A 349 16.70 7.95 -7.00
CA GLN A 349 15.45 8.22 -6.27
C GLN A 349 15.32 7.30 -5.05
N LEU A 350 15.59 6.00 -5.19
CA LEU A 350 15.59 5.02 -4.10
C LEU A 350 16.59 5.40 -3.00
N ALA A 351 17.82 5.73 -3.38
CA ALA A 351 18.87 6.12 -2.43
C ALA A 351 18.47 7.40 -1.66
N VAL A 352 17.91 8.40 -2.35
CA VAL A 352 17.43 9.65 -1.73
C VAL A 352 16.24 9.40 -0.80
N CYS A 353 15.28 8.58 -1.19
CA CYS A 353 14.16 8.22 -0.30
C CYS A 353 14.67 7.64 1.03
N ARG A 354 15.63 6.72 0.96
CA ARG A 354 16.22 6.11 2.16
C ARG A 354 17.06 7.11 2.97
N ALA A 355 17.83 7.97 2.32
CA ALA A 355 18.64 9.00 2.97
C ALA A 355 17.79 10.07 3.68
N LEU A 356 16.61 10.39 3.15
CA LEU A 356 15.65 11.30 3.78
C LEU A 356 14.86 10.64 4.93
N GLY A 357 14.97 9.32 5.12
CA GLY A 357 14.19 8.60 6.13
C GLY A 357 12.71 8.44 5.76
N LEU A 358 12.37 8.48 4.45
CA LEU A 358 11.02 8.16 3.98
C LEU A 358 10.70 6.69 4.27
N GLY A 359 9.41 6.36 4.40
CA GLY A 359 8.93 5.04 4.80
C GLY A 359 9.26 3.89 3.83
N GLY A 360 9.86 4.19 2.67
CA GLY A 360 10.23 3.23 1.63
C GLY A 360 9.97 3.75 0.23
N ALA A 361 9.69 2.85 -0.72
CA ALA A 361 9.32 3.20 -2.09
C ALA A 361 8.26 2.25 -2.67
N ALA A 362 7.47 2.73 -3.60
CA ALA A 362 6.46 1.97 -4.32
C ALA A 362 6.68 2.06 -5.83
N PHE A 363 6.51 0.96 -6.55
CA PHE A 363 6.79 0.87 -7.97
C PHE A 363 5.51 0.84 -8.80
N PHE A 364 5.34 1.79 -9.71
CA PHE A 364 4.26 1.76 -10.67
C PHE A 364 4.83 1.32 -12.03
N ARG A 365 4.58 0.06 -12.48
CA ARG A 365 3.72 -0.98 -11.90
C ARG A 365 4.36 -2.37 -12.08
N ALA A 366 3.73 -3.42 -11.57
CA ALA A 366 4.27 -4.79 -11.48
C ALA A 366 4.87 -5.34 -12.78
N LYS A 367 4.23 -5.12 -13.94
CA LYS A 367 4.73 -5.56 -15.25
C LYS A 367 6.15 -5.11 -15.57
N PHE A 368 6.50 -3.85 -15.24
CA PHE A 368 7.81 -3.31 -15.60
C PHE A 368 8.91 -3.85 -14.69
N LEU A 369 8.55 -4.17 -13.43
CA LEU A 369 9.46 -4.86 -12.52
C LEU A 369 9.64 -6.32 -12.94
N ASP A 370 8.54 -7.03 -13.25
CA ASP A 370 8.57 -8.41 -13.74
C ASP A 370 9.41 -8.58 -15.02
N ASN A 371 9.29 -7.64 -15.95
CA ASN A 371 10.05 -7.61 -17.20
C ASN A 371 11.53 -7.22 -17.01
N ASN A 372 11.98 -6.93 -15.79
CA ASN A 372 13.34 -6.52 -15.49
C ASN A 372 13.85 -5.36 -16.37
N VAL A 373 13.01 -4.35 -16.61
CA VAL A 373 13.35 -3.26 -17.53
C VAL A 373 14.64 -2.58 -17.07
N LYS A 374 15.63 -2.53 -17.95
CA LYS A 374 17.00 -2.03 -17.71
C LYS A 374 17.71 -2.64 -16.49
N GLY A 375 17.33 -3.84 -16.05
CA GLY A 375 17.98 -4.53 -14.93
C GLY A 375 17.50 -4.07 -13.55
N LEU A 376 16.36 -3.36 -13.45
CA LEU A 376 15.84 -2.88 -12.17
C LEU A 376 15.52 -4.03 -11.20
N PHE A 377 14.93 -5.11 -11.69
CA PHE A 377 14.64 -6.28 -10.86
C PHE A 377 15.91 -6.87 -10.24
N ASP A 378 16.95 -7.07 -11.07
CA ASP A 378 18.22 -7.63 -10.62
C ASP A 378 18.92 -6.71 -9.61
N TYR A 379 18.87 -5.39 -9.82
CA TYR A 379 19.38 -4.41 -8.88
C TYR A 379 18.67 -4.48 -7.53
N LEU A 380 17.35 -4.54 -7.51
CA LEU A 380 16.61 -4.66 -6.26
C LEU A 380 16.92 -5.98 -5.54
N LYS A 381 16.85 -7.10 -6.26
CA LYS A 381 17.08 -8.44 -5.71
C LYS A 381 18.48 -8.64 -5.13
N ASN A 382 19.51 -8.20 -5.86
CA ASN A 382 20.89 -8.55 -5.54
C ASN A 382 21.63 -7.49 -4.74
N ASP A 383 21.12 -6.25 -4.71
CA ASP A 383 21.77 -5.10 -4.07
C ASP A 383 20.82 -4.37 -3.12
N PHE A 384 19.94 -3.52 -3.62
CA PHE A 384 19.21 -2.55 -2.81
C PHE A 384 18.26 -3.18 -1.79
N TYR A 385 17.58 -4.29 -2.13
CA TYR A 385 16.67 -5.05 -1.29
C TYR A 385 17.16 -6.47 -0.98
N ALA A 386 18.45 -6.73 -1.07
CA ALA A 386 19.05 -8.05 -0.82
C ALA A 386 18.76 -8.59 0.60
N ALA A 387 18.58 -7.73 1.58
CA ALA A 387 18.12 -8.11 2.91
C ALA A 387 16.59 -7.90 3.02
N PRO A 388 15.84 -8.86 3.61
CA PRO A 388 14.41 -8.68 3.82
C PRO A 388 14.12 -7.54 4.82
N ALA A 389 12.95 -6.92 4.70
CA ALA A 389 12.48 -5.87 5.59
C ALA A 389 11.02 -6.13 6.02
N LEU A 390 10.69 -5.74 7.24
CA LEU A 390 9.33 -5.68 7.75
C LEU A 390 8.68 -4.34 7.40
N THR A 391 7.37 -4.29 7.31
CA THR A 391 6.64 -3.02 7.23
C THR A 391 6.70 -2.28 8.57
N PRO A 392 6.70 -0.94 8.59
CA PRO A 392 6.58 -0.18 9.83
C PRO A 392 5.27 -0.46 10.57
N ALA A 393 5.32 -0.46 11.89
CA ALA A 393 4.12 -0.52 12.70
C ALA A 393 3.28 0.75 12.52
N ILE A 394 1.96 0.59 12.57
CA ILE A 394 1.02 1.70 12.66
C ILE A 394 0.61 1.93 14.12
N LYS A 395 -0.04 3.06 14.39
CA LYS A 395 -0.50 3.38 15.73
C LYS A 395 -1.57 2.37 16.19
N ALA A 396 -1.26 1.60 17.22
CA ALA A 396 -2.21 0.73 17.91
C ALA A 396 -3.00 1.51 18.97
N PRO A 397 -4.20 1.04 19.38
CA PRO A 397 -4.90 1.54 20.55
C PRO A 397 -4.06 1.32 21.83
N ALA A 398 -4.28 2.18 22.83
CA ALA A 398 -3.51 2.11 24.09
C ALA A 398 -3.74 0.82 24.89
N ASP A 399 -4.88 0.18 24.70
CA ASP A 399 -5.28 -1.10 25.29
C ASP A 399 -4.84 -2.33 24.50
N CYS A 400 -4.07 -2.14 23.42
CA CYS A 400 -3.48 -3.19 22.60
C CYS A 400 -1.94 -3.10 22.64
N PRO A 401 -1.28 -3.58 23.73
CA PRO A 401 0.17 -3.60 23.84
C PRO A 401 0.79 -4.61 22.85
N PRO A 402 2.11 -4.54 22.59
CA PRO A 402 2.80 -5.55 21.79
C PRO A 402 2.55 -6.98 22.31
N PRO A 403 2.50 -7.99 21.42
CA PRO A 403 2.30 -9.38 21.83
C PRO A 403 3.44 -9.87 22.74
N VAL A 404 3.16 -10.85 23.58
CA VAL A 404 4.19 -11.51 24.40
C VAL A 404 5.10 -12.40 23.53
N PRO A 405 6.37 -12.65 23.94
CA PRO A 405 7.25 -13.56 23.23
C PRO A 405 6.68 -14.99 23.20
N PRO A 406 6.81 -15.72 22.06
CA PRO A 406 6.37 -17.12 22.00
C PRO A 406 7.28 -18.04 22.80
N ALA A 407 6.74 -19.10 23.39
CA ALA A 407 7.56 -20.14 24.02
C ALA A 407 8.10 -21.11 22.97
N VAL A 408 9.38 -20.97 22.61
CA VAL A 408 10.01 -21.70 21.50
C VAL A 408 10.62 -23.02 21.99
N LYS A 409 10.33 -24.11 21.26
CA LYS A 409 10.99 -25.41 21.40
C LYS A 409 11.86 -25.66 20.17
N LYS A 410 13.06 -26.21 20.36
CA LYS A 410 14.02 -26.52 19.30
C LYS A 410 14.23 -28.02 19.27
N GLN A 411 14.05 -28.62 18.08
CA GLN A 411 14.29 -30.05 17.85
C GLN A 411 15.14 -30.25 16.61
N ARG A 412 16.31 -30.89 16.78
CA ARG A 412 17.14 -31.27 15.65
C ARG A 412 16.55 -32.52 14.96
N GLN A 413 16.35 -32.45 13.67
CA GLN A 413 15.84 -33.52 12.82
C GLN A 413 16.78 -33.74 11.64
N GLY A 414 17.80 -34.58 11.82
CA GLY A 414 18.81 -34.83 10.79
C GLY A 414 19.59 -33.57 10.40
N ARG A 415 19.37 -33.10 9.16
CA ARG A 415 20.07 -31.93 8.59
C ARG A 415 19.32 -30.60 8.80
N HIS A 416 18.18 -30.59 9.48
CA HIS A 416 17.42 -29.36 9.74
C HIS A 416 17.11 -29.21 11.24
N LEU A 417 16.81 -28.00 11.65
CA LEU A 417 16.36 -27.63 12.97
C LEU A 417 14.88 -27.22 12.88
N LEU A 418 14.00 -27.94 13.56
CA LEU A 418 12.61 -27.56 13.70
C LEU A 418 12.46 -26.63 14.91
N LEU A 419 11.97 -25.43 14.67
CA LEU A 419 11.49 -24.50 15.69
C LEU A 419 9.97 -24.66 15.78
N SER A 420 9.42 -24.78 16.98
CA SER A 420 7.98 -24.87 17.22
C SER A 420 7.59 -24.07 18.45
N TRP A 421 6.39 -23.53 18.48
CA TRP A 421 5.87 -22.71 19.58
C TRP A 421 4.37 -22.87 19.73
N GLN A 422 3.80 -22.39 20.83
CA GLN A 422 2.35 -22.28 20.99
C GLN A 422 1.83 -20.96 20.42
N PRO A 423 0.58 -20.92 19.93
CA PRO A 423 -0.05 -19.68 19.53
C PRO A 423 -0.02 -18.65 20.67
N VAL A 424 0.35 -17.40 20.34
CA VAL A 424 0.37 -16.29 21.29
C VAL A 424 -1.03 -15.67 21.33
N PRO A 425 -1.74 -15.68 22.47
CA PRO A 425 -3.03 -15.01 22.61
C PRO A 425 -2.84 -13.49 22.56
N HIS A 426 -3.63 -12.82 21.73
CA HIS A 426 -3.58 -11.38 21.57
C HIS A 426 -4.93 -10.83 21.05
N ALA A 427 -5.20 -9.53 21.27
CA ALA A 427 -6.44 -8.88 20.85
C ALA A 427 -6.54 -8.69 19.32
N ALA A 428 -5.40 -8.49 18.66
CA ALA A 428 -5.29 -8.44 17.20
C ALA A 428 -4.69 -9.75 16.66
N PRO A 429 -4.92 -10.10 15.38
CA PRO A 429 -4.27 -11.25 14.74
C PRO A 429 -2.75 -11.20 14.87
N VAL A 430 -2.14 -12.36 15.14
CA VAL A 430 -0.69 -12.52 15.34
C VAL A 430 -0.10 -13.44 14.29
N ARG A 431 1.04 -13.04 13.74
CA ARG A 431 1.94 -13.83 12.90
C ARG A 431 3.31 -13.91 13.55
N TYR A 432 4.24 -14.65 12.95
CA TYR A 432 5.55 -14.88 13.55
C TYR A 432 6.68 -14.54 12.59
N ASN A 433 7.79 -14.04 13.14
CA ASN A 433 9.03 -13.83 12.42
C ASN A 433 10.11 -14.74 12.97
N VAL A 434 11.00 -15.25 12.13
CA VAL A 434 12.12 -16.10 12.51
C VAL A 434 13.42 -15.42 12.17
N TYR A 435 14.30 -15.30 13.13
CA TYR A 435 15.62 -14.68 13.01
C TYR A 435 16.73 -15.70 13.26
N ARG A 436 17.83 -15.53 12.54
CA ARG A 436 19.12 -16.06 12.94
C ARG A 436 19.86 -14.98 13.71
N ILE A 437 20.28 -15.29 14.91
CA ILE A 437 21.05 -14.39 15.77
C ILE A 437 22.51 -14.48 15.39
N ASP A 438 23.14 -13.35 15.07
CA ASP A 438 24.54 -13.26 14.71
C ASP A 438 25.14 -12.05 15.45
N SER A 439 25.95 -12.34 16.48
CA SER A 439 26.54 -11.32 17.36
C SER A 439 27.53 -10.39 16.63
N LEU A 440 28.09 -10.82 15.49
CA LEU A 440 29.08 -10.04 14.74
C LEU A 440 28.48 -9.28 13.55
N ARG A 441 27.43 -9.85 12.92
CA ARG A 441 26.85 -9.32 11.67
C ARG A 441 25.44 -8.77 11.86
N GLY A 442 24.91 -8.76 13.08
CA GLY A 442 23.52 -8.42 13.38
C GLY A 442 22.54 -9.55 13.06
N ASN A 443 21.34 -9.43 13.55
CA ASN A 443 20.31 -10.46 13.37
C ASN A 443 19.82 -10.49 11.93
N ARG A 444 19.70 -11.68 11.36
CA ARG A 444 19.16 -11.88 10.01
C ARG A 444 17.73 -12.42 10.07
N LEU A 445 16.78 -11.66 9.53
CA LEU A 445 15.43 -12.13 9.31
C LEU A 445 15.43 -13.27 8.26
N LEU A 446 14.97 -14.46 8.65
CA LEU A 446 14.92 -15.64 7.77
C LEU A 446 13.56 -15.82 7.13
N ALA A 447 12.51 -15.60 7.92
CA ALA A 447 11.14 -15.66 7.46
C ALA A 447 10.29 -14.69 8.29
N HIS A 448 9.22 -14.15 7.70
CA HIS A 448 8.36 -13.17 8.34
C HIS A 448 6.90 -13.40 7.98
N HIS A 449 6.01 -12.89 8.84
CA HIS A 449 4.56 -13.02 8.71
C HIS A 449 4.07 -14.46 8.53
N ILE A 450 4.69 -15.40 9.29
CA ILE A 450 4.33 -16.82 9.25
C ILE A 450 3.06 -17.04 10.06
N ASP A 451 2.04 -17.65 9.47
CA ASP A 451 0.82 -18.07 10.19
C ASP A 451 0.99 -19.39 10.97
N SER A 452 1.96 -20.24 10.57
CA SER A 452 2.28 -21.49 11.22
C SER A 452 2.96 -21.27 12.57
N THR A 453 2.75 -22.18 13.50
CA THR A 453 3.44 -22.27 14.80
C THR A 453 4.70 -23.13 14.75
N SER A 454 5.25 -23.35 13.57
CA SER A 454 6.50 -24.07 13.38
C SER A 454 7.24 -23.57 12.15
N PHE A 455 8.57 -23.69 12.17
CA PHE A 455 9.44 -23.34 11.05
C PHE A 455 10.66 -24.26 11.01
N ALA A 456 10.93 -24.86 9.85
CA ALA A 456 12.10 -25.69 9.65
C ALA A 456 13.24 -24.86 9.05
N VAL A 457 14.37 -24.81 9.76
CA VAL A 457 15.59 -24.14 9.29
C VAL A 457 16.45 -25.18 8.58
N TYR A 458 16.74 -24.93 7.29
CA TYR A 458 17.64 -25.75 6.46
C TYR A 458 18.94 -24.96 6.20
N PRO A 459 19.94 -25.08 7.07
CA PRO A 459 21.18 -24.31 6.89
C PRO A 459 22.00 -24.83 5.72
N ALA A 460 22.50 -23.93 4.89
CA ALA A 460 23.36 -24.24 3.75
C ALA A 460 24.70 -24.90 4.19
N LEU A 461 25.14 -24.64 5.41
CA LEU A 461 26.34 -25.19 6.02
C LEU A 461 26.01 -25.89 7.34
N PRO A 462 26.57 -27.07 7.66
CA PRO A 462 26.35 -27.77 8.93
C PRO A 462 26.66 -26.91 10.18
N ALA A 463 27.65 -26.03 10.11
CA ALA A 463 27.99 -25.09 11.17
C ALA A 463 26.82 -24.17 11.57
N LEU A 464 25.91 -23.84 10.65
CA LEU A 464 24.73 -23.02 10.93
C LEU A 464 23.64 -23.73 11.72
N LEU A 465 23.69 -25.05 11.87
CA LEU A 465 22.84 -25.81 12.80
C LEU A 465 23.07 -25.41 14.27
N HIS A 466 24.26 -24.91 14.59
CA HIS A 466 24.63 -24.46 15.92
C HIS A 466 24.41 -22.94 16.12
N SER A 467 23.94 -22.23 15.07
CA SER A 467 23.59 -20.82 15.22
C SER A 467 22.40 -20.66 16.18
N ARG A 468 22.35 -19.53 16.87
CA ARG A 468 21.18 -19.15 17.67
C ARG A 468 20.05 -18.70 16.74
N TYR A 469 18.84 -19.10 17.06
CA TYR A 469 17.64 -18.71 16.35
C TYR A 469 16.61 -18.20 17.34
N ALA A 470 15.90 -17.14 16.98
CA ALA A 470 14.82 -16.58 17.77
C ALA A 470 13.55 -16.46 16.94
N VAL A 471 12.43 -16.51 17.63
CA VAL A 471 11.10 -16.26 17.08
C VAL A 471 10.49 -15.05 17.79
N THR A 472 9.84 -14.18 17.04
CA THR A 472 9.02 -13.10 17.59
C THR A 472 7.57 -13.29 17.15
N ALA A 473 6.65 -12.79 17.95
CA ALA A 473 5.26 -12.60 17.57
C ALA A 473 5.07 -11.16 17.06
N ILE A 474 4.39 -10.98 15.94
CA ILE A 474 4.05 -9.67 15.36
C ILE A 474 2.55 -9.59 15.20
N ASP A 475 1.92 -8.54 15.72
CA ASP A 475 0.49 -8.31 15.55
C ASP A 475 0.13 -7.61 14.23
N ALA A 476 -1.16 -7.51 13.97
CA ALA A 476 -1.65 -6.88 12.74
C ALA A 476 -1.42 -5.34 12.68
N TYR A 477 -1.06 -4.70 13.81
CA TYR A 477 -0.57 -3.31 13.83
C TYR A 477 0.92 -3.21 13.48
N GLY A 478 1.63 -4.33 13.37
CA GLY A 478 3.07 -4.40 13.14
C GLY A 478 3.92 -4.24 14.40
N GLN A 479 3.29 -4.31 15.61
CA GLN A 479 4.01 -4.35 16.88
C GLN A 479 4.64 -5.74 17.06
N GLU A 480 5.91 -5.78 17.39
CA GLU A 480 6.67 -7.02 17.48
C GLU A 480 7.09 -7.28 18.94
N SER A 481 6.96 -8.52 19.37
CA SER A 481 7.40 -8.95 20.70
C SER A 481 8.92 -8.92 20.83
N MET A 482 9.42 -9.01 22.06
CA MET A 482 10.82 -9.38 22.28
C MET A 482 11.11 -10.76 21.67
N PRO A 483 12.35 -11.01 21.19
CA PRO A 483 12.73 -12.29 20.64
C PRO A 483 12.74 -13.38 21.74
N ALA A 484 12.25 -14.57 21.38
CA ALA A 484 12.37 -15.77 22.21
C ALA A 484 13.28 -16.79 21.49
N GLU A 485 14.21 -17.37 22.23
CA GLU A 485 15.20 -18.34 21.73
C GLU A 485 14.88 -19.78 22.12
#